data_ac11f3d70c939a5aa68f9f642431711a
#
_entry.id   ac11f3d70c939a5aa68f9f642431711a
#
_cell.length_a   1.000
_cell.length_b   1.000
_cell.length_c   1.000
_cell.angle_alpha   90.00
_cell.angle_beta   90.00
_cell.angle_gamma   90.00
#
_symmetry.space_group_name_H-M   'P 1'
#
loop_
_entity.id
_entity.type
_entity.pdbx_description
1 polymer ?
#
loop_
_entity_poly.entity_id
_entity_poly.type
_entity_poly.pdbx_seq_one_letter_code
_entity_poly.pdbx_strand_id
1 'polypeptide(L)'
;MRKLAAMLMGLTAALWAEGAAADAKDLEIFHSIAINAPADEVWAMAGDFGGIQRWSPGTESSRLIVRDRNETGAIRLLRRRGDGTQVTEKLLDYDPYNRRMSYTYVDGAVRAADYFSELAVKDAGDGRSVVEWRGRFKRLAYWTDNPPAGQDDKAALDFLNGAYKTGLANLKKVLESKDR
;
A
#
# COMPACT_ATOMS: atom_id res chain seq x y z
N MET A 1 -48.28 -61.22 -24.36
CA MET A 1 -46.96 -61.25 -23.70
C MET A 1 -46.22 -60.00 -24.07
N ARG A 2 -46.26 -58.98 -23.19
CA ARG A 2 -45.60 -57.69 -23.41
C ARG A 2 -44.33 -57.65 -22.55
N LYS A 3 -43.16 -57.49 -23.20
CA LYS A 3 -41.86 -57.32 -22.54
C LYS A 3 -41.66 -55.85 -22.21
N LEU A 4 -41.57 -55.51 -20.92
CA LEU A 4 -41.10 -54.22 -20.48
C LEU A 4 -39.56 -54.17 -20.57
N ALA A 5 -39.06 -53.19 -21.31
CA ALA A 5 -37.66 -52.84 -21.29
C ALA A 5 -37.43 -51.75 -20.23
N ALA A 6 -36.65 -52.04 -19.22
CA ALA A 6 -36.21 -51.07 -18.23
C ALA A 6 -35.02 -50.28 -18.76
N MET A 7 -35.19 -48.97 -18.89
CA MET A 7 -34.14 -48.02 -19.30
C MET A 7 -33.43 -47.50 -18.02
N LEU A 8 -32.20 -47.96 -17.81
CA LEU A 8 -31.33 -47.41 -16.76
C LEU A 8 -30.79 -46.03 -17.23
N MET A 9 -31.26 -44.97 -16.60
CA MET A 9 -30.61 -43.66 -16.68
C MET A 9 -29.40 -43.64 -15.75
N GLY A 10 -28.19 -43.66 -16.32
CA GLY A 10 -26.98 -43.41 -15.56
C GLY A 10 -26.83 -41.92 -15.24
N LEU A 11 -26.93 -41.60 -13.96
CA LEU A 11 -26.66 -40.25 -13.43
C LEU A 11 -25.15 -40.09 -13.32
N THR A 12 -24.50 -39.40 -14.27
CA THR A 12 -23.11 -38.98 -14.13
C THR A 12 -23.06 -37.74 -13.24
N ALA A 13 -22.67 -37.93 -12.00
CA ALA A 13 -22.33 -36.83 -11.10
C ALA A 13 -21.02 -36.21 -11.59
N ALA A 14 -21.10 -35.02 -12.18
CA ALA A 14 -19.91 -34.20 -12.44
C ALA A 14 -19.41 -33.68 -11.10
N LEU A 15 -18.31 -34.24 -10.60
CA LEU A 15 -17.53 -33.69 -9.49
C LEU A 15 -16.90 -32.38 -9.96
N TRP A 16 -17.50 -31.27 -9.57
CA TRP A 16 -16.84 -29.97 -9.61
C TRP A 16 -15.77 -30.01 -8.52
N ALA A 17 -14.52 -30.22 -8.90
CA ALA A 17 -13.39 -29.93 -8.03
C ALA A 17 -13.34 -28.41 -7.88
N GLU A 18 -13.94 -27.87 -6.81
CA GLU A 18 -13.59 -26.55 -6.33
C GLU A 18 -12.11 -26.62 -5.92
N GLY A 19 -11.25 -26.22 -6.85
CA GLY A 19 -9.86 -25.93 -6.52
C GLY A 19 -9.89 -24.78 -5.53
N ALA A 20 -9.61 -25.06 -4.26
CA ALA A 20 -9.33 -24.01 -3.29
C ALA A 20 -8.19 -23.17 -3.89
N ALA A 21 -8.51 -21.96 -4.33
CA ALA A 21 -7.47 -21.00 -4.74
C ALA A 21 -6.52 -20.86 -3.55
N ALA A 22 -5.24 -21.18 -3.76
CA ALA A 22 -4.24 -21.02 -2.72
C ALA A 22 -4.24 -19.54 -2.31
N ASP A 23 -4.52 -19.29 -1.04
CA ASP A 23 -4.53 -17.92 -0.52
C ASP A 23 -3.11 -17.36 -0.65
N ALA A 24 -2.94 -16.30 -1.46
CA ALA A 24 -1.64 -15.75 -1.73
C ALA A 24 -0.98 -15.30 -0.42
N LYS A 25 0.29 -15.63 -0.30
CA LYS A 25 1.13 -15.32 0.85
C LYS A 25 1.12 -13.82 1.16
N ASP A 26 1.04 -13.48 2.45
CA ASP A 26 1.31 -12.13 2.93
C ASP A 26 2.77 -11.75 2.66
N LEU A 27 2.97 -10.60 2.06
CA LEU A 27 4.26 -9.99 1.78
C LEU A 27 4.46 -8.80 2.71
N GLU A 28 5.69 -8.60 3.15
CA GLU A 28 6.05 -7.51 4.05
C GLU A 28 7.26 -6.76 3.53
N ILE A 29 7.27 -5.45 3.73
CA ILE A 29 8.43 -4.59 3.52
C ILE A 29 8.63 -3.69 4.73
N PHE A 30 9.90 -3.36 4.98
CA PHE A 30 10.28 -2.41 6.01
C PHE A 30 11.47 -1.59 5.53
N HIS A 31 11.33 -0.27 5.62
CA HIS A 31 12.41 0.66 5.36
C HIS A 31 12.50 1.69 6.48
N SER A 32 13.70 2.11 6.81
CA SER A 32 13.93 3.19 7.74
C SER A 32 15.05 4.10 7.26
N ILE A 33 15.02 5.36 7.71
CA ILE A 33 16.06 6.34 7.41
C ILE A 33 16.25 7.29 8.59
N ALA A 34 17.50 7.60 8.92
CA ALA A 34 17.83 8.66 9.85
C ALA A 34 17.89 10.00 9.12
N ILE A 35 17.30 11.03 9.73
CA ILE A 35 17.22 12.39 9.20
C ILE A 35 17.79 13.36 10.25
N ASN A 36 18.64 14.29 9.81
CA ASN A 36 19.20 15.35 10.67
C ASN A 36 18.19 16.51 10.76
N ALA A 37 17.05 16.23 11.36
CA ALA A 37 16.01 17.21 11.68
C ALA A 37 15.20 16.71 12.88
N PRO A 38 14.63 17.63 13.69
CA PRO A 38 13.76 17.27 14.82
C PRO A 38 12.55 16.46 14.39
N ALA A 39 12.11 15.51 15.24
CA ALA A 39 11.01 14.60 14.90
C ALA A 39 9.70 15.35 14.59
N ASP A 40 9.41 16.47 15.23
CA ASP A 40 8.21 17.26 14.95
C ASP A 40 8.27 17.96 13.59
N GLU A 41 9.45 18.41 13.16
CA GLU A 41 9.63 18.97 11.82
C GLU A 41 9.47 17.89 10.74
N VAL A 42 10.06 16.71 10.95
CA VAL A 42 9.91 15.57 10.04
C VAL A 42 8.46 15.13 9.99
N TRP A 43 7.76 15.07 11.13
CA TRP A 43 6.34 14.72 11.18
C TRP A 43 5.45 15.74 10.47
N ALA A 44 5.72 17.04 10.62
CA ALA A 44 4.97 18.08 9.92
C ALA A 44 4.98 17.92 8.39
N MET A 45 6.00 17.25 7.84
CA MET A 45 6.08 16.93 6.43
C MET A 45 5.57 15.51 6.12
N ALA A 46 6.07 14.49 6.81
CA ALA A 46 5.78 13.09 6.54
C ALA A 46 4.37 12.70 6.96
N GLY A 47 3.87 13.28 8.06
CA GLY A 47 2.53 13.05 8.61
C GLY A 47 1.41 13.81 7.91
N ASP A 48 1.73 14.72 6.99
CA ASP A 48 0.72 15.35 6.15
C ASP A 48 0.23 14.37 5.08
N PHE A 49 -0.83 13.65 5.41
CA PHE A 49 -1.39 12.60 4.56
C PHE A 49 -1.80 13.14 3.18
N GLY A 50 -2.38 14.32 3.12
CA GLY A 50 -2.75 14.98 1.87
C GLY A 50 -1.58 15.52 1.06
N GLY A 51 -0.41 15.68 1.66
CA GLY A 51 0.74 16.41 1.10
C GLY A 51 1.92 15.55 0.66
N ILE A 52 1.75 14.25 0.47
CA ILE A 52 2.84 13.30 0.14
C ILE A 52 3.65 13.68 -1.10
N GLN A 53 3.09 14.37 -2.08
CA GLN A 53 3.78 14.82 -3.30
C GLN A 53 4.95 15.76 -3.01
N ARG A 54 5.02 16.36 -1.82
CA ARG A 54 6.12 17.25 -1.42
C ARG A 54 7.43 16.50 -1.20
N TRP A 55 7.34 15.19 -0.92
CA TRP A 55 8.51 14.37 -0.64
C TRP A 55 8.54 13.01 -1.36
N SER A 56 7.42 12.54 -1.94
CA SER A 56 7.37 11.29 -2.73
C SER A 56 7.57 11.59 -4.21
N PRO A 57 8.74 11.27 -4.82
CA PRO A 57 9.01 11.63 -6.23
C PRO A 57 8.09 10.93 -7.22
N GLY A 58 7.56 9.75 -6.86
CA GLY A 58 6.61 9.01 -7.69
C GLY A 58 5.19 9.60 -7.72
N THR A 59 4.92 10.60 -6.87
CA THR A 59 3.61 11.27 -6.80
C THR A 59 3.67 12.63 -7.49
N GLU A 60 2.83 12.83 -8.49
CA GLU A 60 2.69 14.11 -9.19
C GLU A 60 1.84 15.09 -8.39
N SER A 61 0.72 14.61 -7.87
CA SER A 61 -0.19 15.40 -7.03
C SER A 61 -0.90 14.52 -6.01
N SER A 62 -1.29 15.14 -4.90
CA SER A 62 -2.10 14.52 -3.86
C SER A 62 -3.02 15.56 -3.25
N ARG A 63 -4.24 15.17 -2.90
CA ARG A 63 -5.19 16.02 -2.18
C ARG A 63 -6.18 15.18 -1.40
N LEU A 64 -6.65 15.69 -0.28
CA LEU A 64 -7.78 15.09 0.43
C LEU A 64 -9.05 15.27 -0.40
N ILE A 65 -9.89 14.23 -0.47
CA ILE A 65 -11.18 14.22 -1.16
C ILE A 65 -12.33 13.87 -0.21
N VAL A 66 -12.01 13.30 0.95
CA VAL A 66 -12.92 13.08 2.07
C VAL A 66 -12.21 13.58 3.32
N ARG A 67 -12.88 14.39 4.11
CA ARG A 67 -12.32 15.23 5.18
C ARG A 67 -11.43 16.35 4.60
N ASP A 68 -11.21 17.39 5.37
CA ASP A 68 -10.39 18.56 4.99
C ASP A 68 -9.07 18.64 5.76
N ARG A 69 -8.84 17.68 6.64
CA ARG A 69 -7.64 17.57 7.49
C ARG A 69 -7.20 16.12 7.68
N ASN A 70 -5.99 15.96 8.20
CA ASN A 70 -5.43 14.66 8.54
C ASN A 70 -6.11 14.12 9.81
N GLU A 71 -7.06 13.22 9.64
CA GLU A 71 -7.76 12.51 10.72
C GLU A 71 -8.19 11.14 10.23
N THR A 72 -8.45 10.22 11.15
CA THR A 72 -8.97 8.88 10.84
C THR A 72 -10.21 8.96 9.95
N GLY A 73 -10.20 8.20 8.85
CA GLY A 73 -11.25 8.20 7.83
C GLY A 73 -11.05 9.21 6.70
N ALA A 74 -10.02 10.07 6.75
CA ALA A 74 -9.66 10.90 5.60
C ALA A 74 -9.28 10.04 4.40
N ILE A 75 -9.67 10.48 3.18
CA ILE A 75 -9.29 9.81 1.94
C ILE A 75 -8.52 10.82 1.08
N ARG A 76 -7.37 10.39 0.56
CA ARG A 76 -6.61 11.15 -0.42
C ARG A 76 -6.71 10.54 -1.81
N LEU A 77 -6.70 11.39 -2.83
CA LEU A 77 -6.51 11.02 -4.22
C LEU A 77 -5.08 11.34 -4.61
N LEU A 78 -4.36 10.32 -5.06
CA LEU A 78 -3.01 10.41 -5.60
C LEU A 78 -3.06 10.34 -7.12
N ARG A 79 -2.22 11.13 -7.80
CA ARG A 79 -1.87 10.96 -9.19
C ARG A 79 -0.38 10.58 -9.29
N ARG A 80 -0.08 9.46 -9.93
CA ARG A 80 1.29 9.01 -10.14
C ARG A 80 1.99 9.83 -11.19
N ARG A 81 3.25 10.09 -10.97
CA ARG A 81 4.12 10.70 -11.96
C ARG A 81 4.49 9.68 -13.04
N GLY A 82 4.50 10.10 -14.28
CA GLY A 82 4.86 9.29 -15.44
C GLY A 82 3.66 8.75 -16.17
N ASP A 83 2.89 7.83 -15.59
CA ASP A 83 1.72 7.23 -16.24
C ASP A 83 0.39 7.97 -15.96
N GLY A 84 0.39 8.91 -15.02
CA GLY A 84 -0.79 9.70 -14.64
C GLY A 84 -1.91 8.90 -14.00
N THR A 85 -1.67 7.62 -13.66
CA THR A 85 -2.68 6.77 -13.02
C THR A 85 -3.06 7.30 -11.64
N GLN A 86 -4.29 7.04 -11.24
CA GLN A 86 -4.83 7.52 -9.97
C GLN A 86 -5.06 6.37 -9.00
N VAL A 87 -4.85 6.66 -7.72
CA VAL A 87 -5.12 5.76 -6.60
C VAL A 87 -5.75 6.56 -5.48
N THR A 88 -6.76 6.01 -4.83
CA THR A 88 -7.30 6.53 -3.59
C THR A 88 -6.82 5.70 -2.41
N GLU A 89 -6.47 6.40 -1.34
CA GLU A 89 -6.03 5.79 -0.08
C GLU A 89 -6.81 6.38 1.08
N LYS A 90 -7.10 5.53 2.07
CA LYS A 90 -7.82 5.89 3.29
C LYS A 90 -6.90 5.85 4.50
N LEU A 91 -6.89 6.90 5.27
CA LEU A 91 -6.23 7.00 6.57
C LEU A 91 -7.04 6.16 7.59
N LEU A 92 -6.42 5.10 8.10
CA LEU A 92 -7.03 4.18 9.06
C LEU A 92 -6.84 4.63 10.50
N ASP A 93 -5.66 5.16 10.79
CA ASP A 93 -5.30 5.72 12.08
C ASP A 93 -4.39 6.94 11.89
N TYR A 94 -4.56 7.94 12.74
CA TYR A 94 -3.74 9.14 12.74
C TYR A 94 -3.48 9.60 14.17
N ASP A 95 -2.27 9.40 14.63
CA ASP A 95 -1.80 9.76 15.97
C ASP A 95 -0.67 10.80 15.87
N PRO A 96 -1.00 12.08 15.84
CA PRO A 96 0.01 13.13 15.73
C PRO A 96 0.87 13.26 16.99
N TYR A 97 0.38 12.83 18.16
CA TYR A 97 1.13 12.87 19.40
C TYR A 97 2.30 11.88 19.38
N ASN A 98 2.05 10.64 18.94
CA ASN A 98 3.06 9.61 18.77
C ASN A 98 3.71 9.62 17.38
N ARG A 99 3.37 10.59 16.53
CA ARG A 99 3.88 10.75 15.16
C ARG A 99 3.78 9.48 14.35
N ARG A 100 2.57 8.91 14.30
CA ARG A 100 2.27 7.67 13.59
C ARG A 100 0.98 7.80 12.80
N MET A 101 0.95 7.18 11.62
CA MET A 101 -0.27 7.00 10.85
C MET A 101 -0.27 5.65 10.14
N SER A 102 -1.45 5.11 9.88
CA SER A 102 -1.63 3.94 9.01
C SER A 102 -2.71 4.18 7.97
N TYR A 103 -2.58 3.55 6.80
CA TYR A 103 -3.49 3.75 5.69
C TYR A 103 -3.53 2.53 4.77
N THR A 104 -4.54 2.49 3.89
CA THR A 104 -4.78 1.40 2.95
C THR A 104 -5.21 1.94 1.59
N TYR A 105 -5.10 1.10 0.55
CA TYR A 105 -5.73 1.36 -0.73
C TYR A 105 -7.27 1.24 -0.61
N VAL A 106 -7.98 2.09 -1.36
CA VAL A 106 -9.44 2.05 -1.49
C VAL A 106 -9.82 1.69 -2.91
N ASP A 107 -9.23 2.36 -3.91
CA ASP A 107 -9.59 2.20 -5.31
C ASP A 107 -8.48 2.71 -6.24
N GLY A 108 -8.61 2.41 -7.53
CA GLY A 108 -7.76 2.92 -8.59
C GLY A 108 -6.72 1.92 -9.08
N ALA A 109 -5.66 2.44 -9.70
CA ALA A 109 -4.59 1.64 -10.30
C ALA A 109 -3.62 1.09 -9.23
N VAL A 110 -4.13 0.26 -8.31
CA VAL A 110 -3.33 -0.37 -7.25
C VAL A 110 -2.31 -1.36 -7.84
N ARG A 111 -1.22 -1.58 -7.10
CA ARG A 111 -0.15 -2.52 -7.50
C ARG A 111 -0.01 -3.70 -6.55
N ALA A 112 -0.86 -3.75 -5.52
CA ALA A 112 -0.93 -4.81 -4.53
C ALA A 112 -2.36 -4.92 -4.01
N ALA A 113 -2.75 -6.09 -3.53
CA ALA A 113 -4.01 -6.33 -2.83
C ALA A 113 -3.79 -6.33 -1.31
N ASP A 114 -4.85 -6.15 -0.54
CA ASP A 114 -4.85 -6.16 0.94
C ASP A 114 -3.74 -5.27 1.54
N TYR A 115 -3.50 -4.13 0.90
CA TYR A 115 -2.42 -3.22 1.28
C TYR A 115 -2.71 -2.51 2.58
N PHE A 116 -1.81 -2.66 3.54
CA PHE A 116 -1.73 -1.89 4.77
C PHE A 116 -0.35 -1.25 4.87
N SER A 117 -0.31 0.02 5.21
CA SER A 117 0.94 0.76 5.40
C SER A 117 0.93 1.51 6.73
N GLU A 118 2.08 1.55 7.38
CA GLU A 118 2.31 2.33 8.59
C GLU A 118 3.58 3.17 8.42
N LEU A 119 3.49 4.46 8.74
CA LEU A 119 4.61 5.39 8.81
C LEU A 119 4.68 5.97 10.21
N ALA A 120 5.89 5.95 10.79
CA ALA A 120 6.16 6.50 12.11
C ALA A 120 7.44 7.34 12.09
N VAL A 121 7.46 8.41 12.88
CA VAL A 121 8.64 9.26 13.10
C VAL A 121 9.04 9.21 14.57
N LYS A 122 10.27 8.75 14.83
CA LYS A 122 10.83 8.61 16.17
C LYS A 122 11.89 9.67 16.41
N ASP A 123 11.89 10.25 17.60
CA ASP A 123 12.99 11.08 18.06
C ASP A 123 14.22 10.19 18.31
N ALA A 124 15.38 10.60 17.79
CA ALA A 124 16.65 9.92 17.98
C ALA A 124 17.64 10.72 18.84
N GLY A 125 17.17 11.81 19.44
CA GLY A 125 18.00 12.73 20.22
C GLY A 125 18.86 13.66 19.36
N ASP A 126 19.41 14.69 19.97
CA ASP A 126 20.34 15.65 19.35
C ASP A 126 19.80 16.29 18.06
N GLY A 127 18.50 16.62 18.03
CA GLY A 127 17.86 17.23 16.86
C GLY A 127 17.76 16.29 15.64
N ARG A 128 17.84 14.98 15.85
CA ARG A 128 17.74 13.95 14.80
C ARG A 128 16.49 13.10 14.98
N SER A 129 16.08 12.45 13.92
CA SER A 129 14.94 11.53 13.93
C SER A 129 15.18 10.30 13.06
N VAL A 130 14.36 9.27 13.26
CA VAL A 130 14.29 8.09 12.41
C VAL A 130 12.85 7.97 11.90
N VAL A 131 12.69 7.87 10.58
CA VAL A 131 11.43 7.54 9.94
C VAL A 131 11.42 6.06 9.62
N GLU A 132 10.38 5.37 10.08
CA GLU A 132 10.10 3.97 9.76
C GLU A 132 8.86 3.89 8.87
N TRP A 133 8.93 3.07 7.83
CA TRP A 133 7.83 2.85 6.92
C TRP A 133 7.66 1.35 6.66
N ARG A 134 6.51 0.80 7.05
CA ARG A 134 6.17 -0.62 6.94
C ARG A 134 5.03 -0.80 5.96
N GLY A 135 5.04 -1.90 5.22
CA GLY A 135 3.93 -2.31 4.37
C GLY A 135 3.66 -3.80 4.52
N ARG A 136 2.38 -4.18 4.57
CA ARG A 136 1.90 -5.55 4.46
C ARG A 136 0.87 -5.60 3.35
N PHE A 137 0.95 -6.60 2.49
CA PHE A 137 0.12 -6.69 1.29
C PHE A 137 0.18 -8.09 0.68
N LYS A 138 -0.68 -8.35 -0.30
CA LYS A 138 -0.58 -9.50 -1.20
C LYS A 138 -0.21 -9.05 -2.60
N ARG A 139 0.27 -9.98 -3.45
CA ARG A 139 0.38 -9.70 -4.90
C ARG A 139 -0.98 -9.29 -5.47
N LEU A 140 -0.99 -8.54 -6.56
CA LEU A 140 -2.24 -8.03 -7.14
C LEU A 140 -3.17 -9.17 -7.56
N ALA A 141 -2.66 -10.21 -8.24
CA ALA A 141 -3.42 -11.40 -8.63
C ALA A 141 -3.37 -12.48 -7.53
N TYR A 142 -3.88 -12.18 -6.33
CA TYR A 142 -3.83 -13.09 -5.18
C TYR A 142 -4.73 -14.33 -5.32
N TRP A 143 -5.69 -14.31 -6.24
CA TRP A 143 -6.68 -15.38 -6.46
C TRP A 143 -6.18 -16.53 -7.36
N THR A 144 -4.95 -16.52 -7.83
CA THR A 144 -4.41 -17.54 -8.75
C THR A 144 -2.96 -17.87 -8.44
N ASP A 145 -2.58 -19.14 -8.62
CA ASP A 145 -1.20 -19.61 -8.50
C ASP A 145 -0.33 -19.23 -9.69
N ASN A 146 -0.96 -18.90 -10.82
CA ASN A 146 -0.30 -18.46 -12.05
C ASN A 146 -0.66 -17.01 -12.38
N PRO A 147 -0.12 -16.03 -11.63
CA PRO A 147 -0.45 -14.62 -11.84
C PRO A 147 0.02 -14.13 -13.21
N PRO A 148 -0.74 -13.25 -13.87
CA PRO A 148 -0.27 -12.57 -15.07
C PRO A 148 1.02 -11.79 -14.79
N ALA A 149 1.83 -11.58 -15.84
CA ALA A 149 3.06 -10.80 -15.74
C ALA A 149 2.80 -9.41 -15.13
N GLY A 150 3.61 -9.02 -14.17
CA GLY A 150 3.47 -7.76 -13.45
C GLY A 150 2.41 -7.75 -12.33
N GLN A 151 1.78 -8.89 -12.03
CA GLN A 151 0.80 -9.05 -10.95
C GLN A 151 1.23 -10.09 -9.90
N ASP A 152 2.46 -10.56 -9.98
CA ASP A 152 3.08 -11.54 -9.10
C ASP A 152 3.70 -10.89 -7.83
N ASP A 153 4.23 -11.73 -6.94
CA ASP A 153 4.88 -11.29 -5.70
C ASP A 153 6.07 -10.36 -5.98
N LYS A 154 6.86 -10.69 -7.01
CA LYS A 154 8.03 -9.90 -7.37
C LYS A 154 7.64 -8.50 -7.84
N ALA A 155 6.62 -8.38 -8.68
CA ALA A 155 6.14 -7.09 -9.17
C ALA A 155 5.61 -6.20 -8.04
N ALA A 156 4.86 -6.77 -7.09
CA ALA A 156 4.37 -6.04 -5.93
C ALA A 156 5.51 -5.59 -5.01
N LEU A 157 6.47 -6.48 -4.72
CA LEU A 157 7.66 -6.18 -3.90
C LEU A 157 8.54 -5.10 -4.56
N ASP A 158 8.86 -5.23 -5.85
CA ASP A 158 9.71 -4.27 -6.56
C ASP A 158 9.08 -2.88 -6.56
N PHE A 159 7.77 -2.80 -6.84
CA PHE A 159 7.07 -1.52 -6.87
C PHE A 159 7.05 -0.84 -5.50
N LEU A 160 6.63 -1.55 -4.45
CA LEU A 160 6.48 -0.95 -3.13
C LEU A 160 7.84 -0.68 -2.46
N ASN A 161 8.82 -1.58 -2.61
CA ASN A 161 10.20 -1.31 -2.16
C ASN A 161 10.79 -0.07 -2.85
N GLY A 162 10.60 0.05 -4.16
CA GLY A 162 11.04 1.22 -4.91
C GLY A 162 10.40 2.51 -4.40
N ALA A 163 9.08 2.51 -4.20
CA ALA A 163 8.34 3.66 -3.72
C ALA A 163 8.79 4.10 -2.31
N TYR A 164 8.96 3.14 -1.39
CA TYR A 164 9.37 3.44 -0.02
C TYR A 164 10.81 3.96 0.05
N LYS A 165 11.75 3.28 -0.61
CA LYS A 165 13.17 3.70 -0.65
C LYS A 165 13.33 5.10 -1.22
N THR A 166 12.73 5.35 -2.39
CA THR A 166 12.87 6.65 -3.06
C THR A 166 12.13 7.75 -2.31
N GLY A 167 10.96 7.44 -1.73
CA GLY A 167 10.21 8.37 -0.89
C GLY A 167 11.01 8.82 0.33
N LEU A 168 11.51 7.87 1.13
CA LEU A 168 12.31 8.17 2.32
C LEU A 168 13.60 8.91 1.99
N ALA A 169 14.31 8.51 0.94
CA ALA A 169 15.54 9.19 0.51
C ALA A 169 15.27 10.65 0.11
N ASN A 170 14.17 10.91 -0.58
CA ASN A 170 13.80 12.27 -0.95
C ASN A 170 13.25 13.08 0.22
N LEU A 171 12.51 12.47 1.17
CA LEU A 171 12.08 13.12 2.41
C LEU A 171 13.30 13.66 3.17
N LYS A 172 14.32 12.80 3.36
CA LYS A 172 15.60 13.21 3.96
C LYS A 172 16.24 14.38 3.21
N LYS A 173 16.37 14.27 1.88
CA LYS A 173 16.95 15.31 1.05
C LYS A 173 16.24 16.66 1.19
N VAL A 174 14.90 16.66 1.17
CA VAL A 174 14.09 17.88 1.26
C VAL A 174 14.25 18.56 2.62
N LEU A 175 14.24 17.77 3.70
CA LEU A 175 14.39 18.32 5.06
C LEU A 175 15.82 18.86 5.31
N GLU A 176 16.85 18.08 4.98
CA GLU A 176 18.24 18.48 5.21
C GLU A 176 18.76 19.57 4.25
N SER A 177 18.00 19.88 3.17
CA SER A 177 18.37 20.99 2.28
C SER A 177 17.90 22.36 2.75
N LYS A 178 16.99 22.45 3.73
CA LYS A 178 16.48 23.70 4.26
C LYS A 178 17.47 24.41 5.18
N ASP A 179 18.43 23.67 5.73
CA ASP A 179 19.43 24.18 6.66
C ASP A 179 20.72 24.71 5.98
N ARG A 180 20.66 24.89 4.66
CA ARG A 180 21.75 25.49 3.85
C ARG A 180 21.25 26.81 3.25
#